data_5ebe79b56415958f072f5d09321d8d32
#
_entry.id   5ebe79b56415958f072f5d09321d8d32
#
_cell.length_a   1.000
_cell.length_b   1.000
_cell.length_c   1.000
_cell.angle_alpha   90.00
_cell.angle_beta   90.00
_cell.angle_gamma   90.00
#
_symmetry.space_group_name_H-M   'P 1'
#
loop_
_entity.id
_entity.type
_entity.pdbx_description
1 polymer ?
#
loop_
_entity_poly.entity_id
_entity_poly.type
_entity_poly.pdbx_seq_one_letter_code
_entity_poly.pdbx_strand_id
1 'polypeptide(L)'
;MCGIIGCVGYDDAKNVLIKGLKALEYRGYDSAGIAVLNNNKCEVTKCKGRVNALEEKVKSITGSVGIGHTRWATHGKVSDSNSHPHKYGKVTLVHNGIIENYEALRDSLGVENELKSETDSEIIAVLIDRQYKKYKNCEKAIIESVKMLQGTFALAIIFDGEGDKIYATRNVSPIVCCKSEKGSL
;
A
#
# COMPACT_ATOMS: atom_id res chain seq x y z
N MET A 1 5.95 11.04 10.47
CA MET A 1 5.27 11.01 9.13
C MET A 1 5.82 9.81 8.37
N CYS A 2 4.97 9.03 7.75
CA CYS A 2 5.35 7.82 7.01
C CYS A 2 5.94 8.15 5.62
N GLY A 3 6.64 7.17 5.01
CA GLY A 3 7.16 7.27 3.65
C GLY A 3 6.48 6.26 2.73
N ILE A 4 6.08 6.69 1.53
CA ILE A 4 5.61 5.82 0.45
C ILE A 4 6.59 5.87 -0.70
N ILE A 5 6.78 4.74 -1.36
CA ILE A 5 7.44 4.61 -2.64
C ILE A 5 6.68 3.63 -3.53
N GLY A 6 6.63 3.89 -4.83
CA GLY A 6 6.14 2.95 -5.84
C GLY A 6 7.05 2.99 -7.05
N CYS A 7 7.21 1.87 -7.76
CA CYS A 7 8.00 1.83 -8.99
C CYS A 7 7.38 0.88 -10.02
N VAL A 8 7.48 1.28 -11.29
CA VAL A 8 6.98 0.51 -12.43
C VAL A 8 8.04 0.49 -13.53
N GLY A 9 8.25 -0.67 -14.14
CA GLY A 9 9.13 -0.85 -15.31
C GLY A 9 10.60 -1.06 -14.99
N TYR A 10 10.95 -1.31 -13.73
CA TYR A 10 12.33 -1.65 -13.35
C TYR A 10 12.55 -3.16 -13.37
N ASP A 11 13.71 -3.61 -13.81
CA ASP A 11 14.06 -5.05 -13.83
C ASP A 11 14.04 -5.68 -12.43
N ASP A 12 14.33 -4.90 -11.41
CA ASP A 12 14.31 -5.31 -10.00
C ASP A 12 13.63 -4.25 -9.14
N ALA A 13 12.29 -4.29 -9.10
CA ALA A 13 11.48 -3.38 -8.29
C ALA A 13 11.83 -3.46 -6.80
N LYS A 14 12.12 -4.64 -6.29
CA LYS A 14 12.51 -4.83 -4.88
C LYS A 14 13.68 -3.94 -4.48
N ASN A 15 14.76 -3.96 -5.27
CA ASN A 15 15.95 -3.16 -4.96
C ASN A 15 15.66 -1.65 -5.03
N VAL A 16 14.83 -1.22 -5.97
CA VAL A 16 14.38 0.18 -6.05
C VAL A 16 13.59 0.57 -4.82
N LEU A 17 12.63 -0.27 -4.40
CA LEU A 17 11.81 -0.05 -3.22
C LEU A 17 12.66 0.00 -1.94
N ILE A 18 13.56 -0.96 -1.73
CA ILE A 18 14.43 -0.99 -0.53
C ILE A 18 15.32 0.25 -0.45
N LYS A 19 15.94 0.65 -1.56
CA LYS A 19 16.76 1.89 -1.61
C LYS A 19 15.93 3.13 -1.29
N GLY A 20 14.73 3.24 -1.87
CA GLY A 20 13.84 4.36 -1.61
C GLY A 20 13.32 4.39 -0.17
N LEU A 21 12.95 3.23 0.40
CA LEU A 21 12.53 3.14 1.79
C LEU A 21 13.67 3.49 2.76
N LYS A 22 14.92 3.10 2.48
CA LYS A 22 16.09 3.54 3.25
C LYS A 22 16.26 5.07 3.23
N ALA A 23 16.07 5.69 2.09
CA ALA A 23 16.10 7.15 1.96
C ALA A 23 14.94 7.85 2.70
N LEU A 24 13.80 7.17 2.87
CA LEU A 24 12.61 7.67 3.57
C LEU A 24 12.55 7.26 5.06
N GLU A 25 13.49 6.46 5.56
CA GLU A 25 13.47 5.90 6.92
C GLU A 25 13.48 6.98 8.01
N TYR A 26 14.05 8.14 7.74
CA TYR A 26 13.99 9.28 8.66
C TYR A 26 12.55 9.78 8.94
N ARG A 27 11.59 9.42 8.08
CA ARG A 27 10.17 9.75 8.24
C ARG A 27 9.41 8.71 9.06
N GLY A 28 9.92 7.47 9.15
CA GLY A 28 9.29 6.40 9.91
C GLY A 28 10.20 5.17 9.96
N TYR A 29 10.33 4.56 11.13
CA TYR A 29 11.23 3.44 11.38
C TYR A 29 10.63 2.36 12.28
N ASP A 30 9.35 2.45 12.61
CA ASP A 30 8.67 1.50 13.50
C ASP A 30 8.37 0.17 12.79
N SER A 31 8.05 0.27 11.52
CA SER A 31 7.87 -0.90 10.65
C SER A 31 8.06 -0.51 9.19
N ALA A 32 8.36 -1.50 8.37
CA ALA A 32 8.50 -1.34 6.94
C ALA A 32 7.92 -2.55 6.19
N GLY A 33 7.56 -2.34 4.93
CA GLY A 33 7.14 -3.43 4.07
C GLY A 33 7.06 -3.04 2.62
N ILE A 34 7.10 -4.05 1.76
CA ILE A 34 6.91 -3.91 0.32
C ILE A 34 5.89 -4.92 -0.19
N ALA A 35 5.27 -4.58 -1.30
CA ALA A 35 4.55 -5.51 -2.15
C ALA A 35 5.13 -5.42 -3.56
N VAL A 36 5.46 -6.56 -4.14
CA VAL A 36 5.98 -6.66 -5.50
C VAL A 36 5.06 -7.56 -6.31
N LEU A 37 4.69 -7.11 -7.51
CA LEU A 37 3.86 -7.88 -8.42
C LEU A 37 4.73 -8.90 -9.15
N ASN A 38 4.44 -10.18 -8.90
CA ASN A 38 5.08 -11.33 -9.53
C ASN A 38 4.00 -12.24 -10.11
N ASN A 39 4.08 -12.58 -11.41
CA ASN A 39 3.12 -13.46 -12.09
C ASN A 39 1.65 -13.05 -11.83
N ASN A 40 1.34 -11.77 -11.96
CA ASN A 40 0.01 -11.20 -11.73
C ASN A 40 -0.53 -11.30 -10.28
N LYS A 41 0.34 -11.59 -9.31
CA LYS A 41 -0.01 -11.59 -7.88
C LYS A 41 0.96 -10.73 -7.08
N CYS A 42 0.44 -9.93 -6.17
CA CYS A 42 1.26 -9.19 -5.23
C CYS A 42 1.76 -10.10 -4.11
N GLU A 43 3.08 -10.22 -4.00
CA GLU A 43 3.77 -10.80 -2.85
C GLU A 43 4.04 -9.69 -1.84
N VAL A 44 3.46 -9.82 -0.64
CA VAL A 44 3.58 -8.84 0.44
C VAL A 44 4.55 -9.36 1.47
N THR A 45 5.59 -8.60 1.77
CA THR A 45 6.51 -8.84 2.89
C THR A 45 6.62 -7.58 3.72
N LYS A 46 6.40 -7.73 5.02
CA LYS A 46 6.42 -6.62 5.97
C LYS A 46 6.91 -7.08 7.33
N CYS A 47 7.47 -6.16 8.09
CA CYS A 47 7.94 -6.44 9.44
C CYS A 47 7.98 -5.18 10.30
N LYS A 48 7.87 -5.38 11.60
CA LYS A 48 8.25 -4.34 12.57
C LYS A 48 9.76 -4.12 12.53
N GLY A 49 10.17 -2.88 12.77
CA GLY A 49 11.57 -2.46 12.78
C GLY A 49 12.01 -1.78 11.50
N ARG A 50 13.31 -1.59 11.37
CA ARG A 50 13.93 -0.81 10.31
C ARG A 50 13.95 -1.55 8.96
N VAL A 51 14.17 -0.79 7.88
CA VAL A 51 14.24 -1.30 6.49
C VAL A 51 15.30 -2.39 6.31
N ASN A 52 16.39 -2.37 7.07
CA ASN A 52 17.39 -3.44 7.01
C ASN A 52 16.82 -4.82 7.41
N ALA A 53 15.90 -4.87 8.39
CA ALA A 53 15.24 -6.13 8.75
C ALA A 53 14.30 -6.63 7.64
N LEU A 54 13.67 -5.72 6.92
CA LEU A 54 12.86 -6.05 5.74
C LEU A 54 13.74 -6.58 4.59
N GLU A 55 14.88 -5.95 4.33
CA GLU A 55 15.81 -6.33 3.25
C GLU A 55 16.25 -7.80 3.36
N GLU A 56 16.50 -8.28 4.57
CA GLU A 56 16.85 -9.69 4.82
C GLU A 56 15.71 -10.66 4.46
N LYS A 57 14.45 -10.23 4.63
CA LYS A 57 13.27 -11.06 4.37
C LYS A 57 12.88 -11.13 2.89
N VAL A 58 13.29 -10.17 2.07
CA VAL A 58 12.81 -10.03 0.68
C VAL A 58 13.79 -10.52 -0.39
N LYS A 59 14.82 -11.26 -0.01
CA LYS A 59 15.92 -11.68 -0.92
C LYS A 59 15.45 -12.40 -2.17
N SER A 60 14.42 -13.23 -2.07
CA SER A 60 13.90 -14.06 -3.17
C SER A 60 12.79 -13.40 -4.00
N ILE A 61 12.29 -12.23 -3.60
CA ILE A 61 11.19 -11.56 -4.30
C ILE A 61 11.71 -10.96 -5.61
N THR A 62 10.97 -11.17 -6.70
CA THR A 62 11.26 -10.64 -8.04
C THR A 62 10.02 -10.00 -8.66
N GLY A 63 10.20 -9.00 -9.49
CA GLY A 63 9.14 -8.32 -10.25
C GLY A 63 9.55 -6.92 -10.67
N SER A 64 8.79 -6.34 -11.60
CA SER A 64 9.05 -5.03 -12.22
C SER A 64 8.17 -3.91 -11.69
N VAL A 65 7.17 -4.25 -10.88
CA VAL A 65 6.20 -3.32 -10.29
C VAL A 65 6.11 -3.57 -8.79
N GLY A 66 6.12 -2.52 -8.00
CA GLY A 66 5.94 -2.68 -6.57
C GLY A 66 5.68 -1.38 -5.84
N ILE A 67 5.18 -1.51 -4.62
CA ILE A 67 4.92 -0.43 -3.67
C ILE A 67 5.57 -0.75 -2.33
N GLY A 68 5.98 0.27 -1.60
CA GLY A 68 6.63 0.13 -0.32
C GLY A 68 6.27 1.27 0.64
N HIS A 69 6.46 1.00 1.93
CA HIS A 69 6.08 1.91 3.00
C HIS A 69 7.01 1.80 4.20
N THR A 70 7.33 2.95 4.81
CA THR A 70 7.91 3.04 6.15
C THR A 70 6.89 3.70 7.07
N ARG A 71 6.62 3.08 8.22
CA ARG A 71 5.58 3.52 9.15
C ARG A 71 6.19 4.23 10.35
N TRP A 72 5.52 5.33 10.74
CA TRP A 72 5.58 5.90 12.07
C TRP A 72 4.20 5.67 12.69
N ALA A 73 4.13 4.79 13.68
CA ALA A 73 2.86 4.37 14.27
C ALA A 73 2.19 5.55 15.01
N THR A 74 1.04 5.98 14.50
CA THR A 74 0.17 6.95 15.15
C THR A 74 -1.08 6.28 15.71
N HIS A 75 -1.55 5.20 15.06
CA HIS A 75 -2.70 4.40 15.45
C HIS A 75 -2.37 2.91 15.38
N GLY A 76 -2.82 2.13 16.37
CA GLY A 76 -2.55 0.70 16.48
C GLY A 76 -1.11 0.39 16.93
N LYS A 77 -0.92 -0.79 17.51
CA LYS A 77 0.39 -1.26 18.01
C LYS A 77 1.39 -1.45 16.86
N VAL A 78 2.68 -1.33 17.17
CA VAL A 78 3.74 -1.72 16.24
C VAL A 78 3.77 -3.24 16.14
N SER A 79 3.27 -3.77 15.02
CA SER A 79 3.19 -5.20 14.74
C SER A 79 3.33 -5.46 13.24
N ASP A 80 3.66 -6.69 12.87
CA ASP A 80 3.73 -7.08 11.46
C ASP A 80 2.34 -6.97 10.78
N SER A 81 1.25 -7.26 11.49
CA SER A 81 -0.12 -7.13 10.95
C SER A 81 -0.51 -5.69 10.65
N ASN A 82 -0.14 -4.75 11.53
CA ASN A 82 -0.43 -3.32 11.40
C ASN A 82 0.53 -2.59 10.47
N SER A 83 1.58 -3.26 9.97
CA SER A 83 2.51 -2.70 8.98
C SER A 83 1.90 -2.69 7.59
N HIS A 84 2.31 -1.73 6.77
CA HIS A 84 1.98 -1.69 5.34
C HIS A 84 2.96 -2.54 4.52
N PRO A 85 2.54 -3.01 3.32
CA PRO A 85 1.24 -2.86 2.65
C PRO A 85 0.12 -3.69 3.27
N HIS A 86 -1.14 -3.24 3.07
CA HIS A 86 -2.34 -4.02 3.37
C HIS A 86 -2.87 -4.68 2.09
N LYS A 87 -3.27 -5.95 2.21
CA LYS A 87 -3.84 -6.72 1.10
C LYS A 87 -5.18 -7.32 1.49
N TYR A 88 -6.20 -7.05 0.66
CA TYR A 88 -7.51 -7.68 0.78
C TYR A 88 -8.05 -8.02 -0.62
N GLY A 89 -8.48 -9.26 -0.82
CA GLY A 89 -8.92 -9.74 -2.12
C GLY A 89 -7.86 -9.55 -3.21
N LYS A 90 -8.19 -8.80 -4.25
CA LYS A 90 -7.28 -8.44 -5.34
C LYS A 90 -6.48 -7.16 -5.09
N VAL A 91 -6.81 -6.41 -4.06
CA VAL A 91 -6.23 -5.08 -3.78
C VAL A 91 -5.08 -5.16 -2.81
N THR A 92 -3.97 -4.57 -3.18
CA THR A 92 -2.82 -4.34 -2.29
C THR A 92 -2.51 -2.85 -2.30
N LEU A 93 -2.39 -2.22 -1.13
CA LEU A 93 -2.15 -0.79 -1.04
C LEU A 93 -1.21 -0.39 0.11
N VAL A 94 -0.65 0.80 -0.04
CA VAL A 94 -0.01 1.58 1.03
C VAL A 94 -0.72 2.91 1.19
N HIS A 95 -0.75 3.43 2.42
CA HIS A 95 -1.50 4.63 2.78
C HIS A 95 -0.68 5.53 3.71
N ASN A 96 -0.65 6.81 3.39
CA ASN A 96 -0.24 7.89 4.29
C ASN A 96 -1.43 8.82 4.52
N GLY A 97 -1.83 8.98 5.75
CA GLY A 97 -2.96 9.83 6.14
C GLY A 97 -3.75 9.23 7.30
N ILE A 98 -4.96 9.72 7.48
CA ILE A 98 -5.92 9.26 8.49
C ILE A 98 -7.30 9.26 7.85
N ILE A 99 -7.99 8.13 7.92
CA ILE A 99 -9.38 8.00 7.49
C ILE A 99 -10.27 8.15 8.72
N GLU A 100 -10.86 9.32 8.85
CA GLU A 100 -11.63 9.73 10.03
C GLU A 100 -12.92 8.91 10.23
N ASN A 101 -13.53 8.47 9.14
CA ASN A 101 -14.76 7.69 9.16
C ASN A 101 -14.55 6.16 9.05
N TYR A 102 -13.35 5.66 9.39
CA TYR A 102 -13.00 4.25 9.19
C TYR A 102 -13.91 3.29 9.99
N GLU A 103 -14.34 3.66 11.20
CA GLU A 103 -15.26 2.85 12.02
C GLU A 103 -16.63 2.70 11.36
N ALA A 104 -17.21 3.81 10.90
CA ALA A 104 -18.47 3.78 10.18
C ALA A 104 -18.39 2.97 8.88
N LEU A 105 -17.26 3.06 8.16
CA LEU A 105 -17.01 2.24 6.99
C LEU A 105 -16.90 0.76 7.35
N ARG A 106 -16.13 0.40 8.38
CA ARG A 106 -15.99 -0.98 8.88
C ARG A 106 -17.36 -1.58 9.19
N ASP A 107 -18.18 -0.86 9.98
CA ASP A 107 -19.50 -1.32 10.39
C ASP A 107 -20.43 -1.49 9.19
N SER A 108 -20.45 -0.52 8.25
CA SER A 108 -21.27 -0.59 7.03
C SER A 108 -20.84 -1.73 6.10
N LEU A 109 -19.56 -2.09 6.11
CA LEU A 109 -19.03 -3.18 5.34
C LEU A 109 -19.23 -4.54 6.02
N GLY A 110 -19.48 -4.60 7.32
CA GLY A 110 -19.69 -5.83 8.08
C GLY A 110 -18.48 -6.78 8.07
N VAL A 111 -17.27 -6.23 8.13
CA VAL A 111 -16.01 -6.99 7.93
C VAL A 111 -15.14 -7.08 9.18
N GLU A 112 -15.68 -6.78 10.33
CA GLU A 112 -14.94 -6.75 11.61
C GLU A 112 -14.14 -8.04 11.85
N ASN A 113 -14.74 -9.19 11.56
CA ASN A 113 -14.10 -10.49 11.73
C ASN A 113 -13.15 -10.92 10.58
N GLU A 114 -13.07 -10.13 9.50
CA GLU A 114 -12.22 -10.43 8.34
C GLU A 114 -10.91 -9.66 8.37
N LEU A 115 -10.83 -8.61 9.18
CA LEU A 115 -9.67 -7.73 9.27
C LEU A 115 -8.52 -8.40 10.02
N LYS A 116 -7.31 -8.20 9.53
CA LYS A 116 -6.07 -8.73 10.11
C LYS A 116 -5.29 -7.69 10.91
N SER A 117 -5.66 -6.42 10.74
CA SER A 117 -5.01 -5.28 11.39
C SER A 117 -6.01 -4.39 12.10
N GLU A 118 -5.48 -3.55 12.96
CA GLU A 118 -6.24 -2.51 13.69
C GLU A 118 -6.19 -1.15 12.96
N THR A 119 -5.72 -1.13 11.68
CA THR A 119 -5.48 0.12 10.96
C THR A 119 -6.68 0.53 10.11
N ASP A 120 -6.89 1.83 9.98
CA ASP A 120 -7.83 2.43 9.04
C ASP A 120 -7.51 2.06 7.57
N SER A 121 -6.25 1.79 7.29
CA SER A 121 -5.74 1.52 5.95
C SER A 121 -6.26 0.19 5.37
N GLU A 122 -6.49 -0.82 6.19
CA GLU A 122 -7.03 -2.10 5.71
C GLU A 122 -8.47 -1.95 5.21
N ILE A 123 -9.27 -1.09 5.86
CA ILE A 123 -10.64 -0.79 5.42
C ILE A 123 -10.67 -0.22 4.02
N ILE A 124 -9.69 0.60 3.64
CA ILE A 124 -9.57 1.13 2.27
C ILE A 124 -9.39 -0.03 1.27
N ALA A 125 -8.56 -1.03 1.58
CA ALA A 125 -8.35 -2.18 0.70
C ALA A 125 -9.64 -3.00 0.53
N VAL A 126 -10.38 -3.22 1.63
CA VAL A 126 -11.70 -3.89 1.60
C VAL A 126 -12.68 -3.12 0.73
N LEU A 127 -12.80 -1.82 0.94
CA LEU A 127 -13.72 -0.95 0.21
C LEU A 127 -13.43 -0.99 -1.29
N ILE A 128 -12.17 -0.81 -1.69
CA ILE A 128 -11.77 -0.83 -3.10
C ILE A 128 -12.00 -2.22 -3.72
N ASP A 129 -11.72 -3.32 -3.02
CA ASP A 129 -11.98 -4.68 -3.53
C ASP A 129 -13.47 -4.93 -3.76
N ARG A 130 -14.35 -4.45 -2.85
CA ARG A 130 -15.81 -4.54 -3.05
C ARG A 130 -16.29 -3.73 -4.24
N GLN A 131 -15.80 -2.51 -4.42
CA GLN A 131 -16.12 -1.70 -5.58
C GLN A 131 -15.57 -2.34 -6.86
N TYR A 132 -14.37 -2.94 -6.80
CA TYR A 132 -13.83 -3.69 -7.94
C TYR A 132 -14.69 -4.90 -8.30
N LYS A 133 -15.16 -5.66 -7.32
CA LYS A 133 -16.11 -6.78 -7.58
C LYS A 133 -17.38 -6.33 -8.25
N LYS A 134 -17.86 -5.13 -7.94
CA LYS A 134 -19.07 -4.52 -8.51
C LYS A 134 -18.84 -4.02 -9.95
N TYR A 135 -17.78 -3.25 -10.16
CA TYR A 135 -17.57 -2.54 -11.42
C TYR A 135 -16.68 -3.27 -12.42
N LYS A 136 -15.85 -4.22 -11.97
CA LYS A 136 -14.84 -4.91 -12.77
C LYS A 136 -13.90 -3.94 -13.53
N ASN A 137 -13.64 -2.79 -12.93
CA ASN A 137 -12.80 -1.73 -13.44
C ASN A 137 -12.05 -1.07 -12.28
N CYS A 138 -10.71 -1.07 -12.33
CA CYS A 138 -9.85 -0.59 -11.25
C CYS A 138 -10.03 0.90 -10.98
N GLU A 139 -10.01 1.72 -12.02
CA GLU A 139 -10.13 3.17 -11.91
C GLU A 139 -11.47 3.57 -11.30
N LYS A 140 -12.55 2.99 -11.82
CA LYS A 140 -13.89 3.22 -11.30
C LYS A 140 -14.04 2.75 -9.86
N ALA A 141 -13.46 1.60 -9.51
CA ALA A 141 -13.47 1.09 -8.14
C ALA A 141 -12.77 2.06 -7.18
N ILE A 142 -11.60 2.59 -7.56
CA ILE A 142 -10.88 3.59 -6.77
C ILE A 142 -11.70 4.87 -6.63
N ILE A 143 -12.19 5.43 -7.76
CA ILE A 143 -12.96 6.68 -7.76
C ILE A 143 -14.20 6.59 -6.85
N GLU A 144 -14.96 5.51 -6.96
CA GLU A 144 -16.16 5.34 -6.12
C GLU A 144 -15.81 5.08 -4.65
N SER A 145 -14.67 4.43 -4.38
CA SER A 145 -14.19 4.24 -3.00
C SER A 145 -13.74 5.55 -2.36
N VAL A 146 -12.93 6.35 -3.05
CA VAL A 146 -12.39 7.60 -2.46
C VAL A 146 -13.47 8.64 -2.17
N LYS A 147 -14.60 8.62 -2.87
CA LYS A 147 -15.77 9.45 -2.57
C LYS A 147 -16.39 9.14 -1.19
N MET A 148 -16.18 7.94 -0.68
CA MET A 148 -16.71 7.49 0.61
C MET A 148 -15.75 7.76 1.76
N LEU A 149 -14.47 8.07 1.47
CA LEU A 149 -13.46 8.35 2.48
C LEU A 149 -13.56 9.79 2.99
N GLN A 150 -13.45 9.96 4.30
CA GLN A 150 -13.30 11.26 4.95
C GLN A 150 -11.94 11.34 5.63
N GLY A 151 -11.26 12.49 5.51
CA GLY A 151 -9.93 12.69 6.06
C GLY A 151 -8.86 12.89 4.99
N THR A 152 -7.60 12.68 5.36
CA THR A 152 -6.46 12.91 4.49
C THR A 152 -5.85 11.58 4.05
N PHE A 153 -5.46 11.49 2.78
CA PHE A 153 -4.81 10.29 2.29
C PHE A 153 -3.88 10.54 1.10
N ALA A 154 -2.86 9.73 1.00
CA ALA A 154 -2.11 9.41 -0.19
C ALA A 154 -2.04 7.89 -0.31
N LEU A 155 -2.49 7.34 -1.42
CA LEU A 155 -2.58 5.91 -1.68
C LEU A 155 -1.75 5.54 -2.89
N ALA A 156 -1.01 4.42 -2.80
CA ALA A 156 -0.52 3.70 -3.96
C ALA A 156 -1.11 2.28 -3.92
N ILE A 157 -1.66 1.82 -5.04
CA ILE A 157 -2.54 0.66 -5.12
C ILE A 157 -2.11 -0.22 -6.30
N ILE A 158 -2.05 -1.54 -6.07
CA ILE A 158 -1.86 -2.56 -7.10
C ILE A 158 -3.05 -3.52 -7.04
N PHE A 159 -3.51 -3.99 -8.21
CA PHE A 159 -4.52 -5.04 -8.32
C PHE A 159 -3.91 -6.32 -8.87
N ASP A 160 -4.16 -7.44 -8.22
CA ASP A 160 -3.79 -8.76 -8.73
C ASP A 160 -4.51 -9.04 -10.06
N GLY A 161 -3.75 -9.39 -11.10
CA GLY A 161 -4.29 -9.77 -12.41
C GLY A 161 -4.66 -8.63 -13.35
N GLU A 162 -4.33 -7.37 -13.00
CA GLU A 162 -4.71 -6.18 -13.79
C GLU A 162 -3.50 -5.51 -14.51
N GLY A 163 -2.46 -6.30 -14.74
CA GLY A 163 -1.25 -5.86 -15.47
C GLY A 163 -0.30 -5.04 -14.60
N ASP A 164 0.77 -4.58 -15.23
CA ASP A 164 1.90 -3.92 -14.59
C ASP A 164 1.61 -2.42 -14.33
N LYS A 165 0.72 -2.15 -13.39
CA LYS A 165 0.26 -0.79 -13.08
C LYS A 165 0.26 -0.51 -11.58
N ILE A 166 0.57 0.73 -11.24
CA ILE A 166 0.28 1.32 -9.94
C ILE A 166 -0.74 2.43 -10.16
N TYR A 167 -1.82 2.39 -9.39
CA TYR A 167 -2.77 3.49 -9.29
C TYR A 167 -2.42 4.34 -8.09
N ALA A 168 -2.41 5.66 -8.27
CA ALA A 168 -2.14 6.61 -7.20
C ALA A 168 -3.27 7.61 -7.09
N THR A 169 -3.68 7.91 -5.86
CA THR A 169 -4.69 8.93 -5.57
C THR A 169 -4.39 9.62 -4.26
N ARG A 170 -4.86 10.86 -4.12
CA ARG A 170 -4.62 11.64 -2.90
C ARG A 170 -5.75 12.60 -2.56
N ASN A 171 -5.84 12.90 -1.28
CA ASN A 171 -6.57 14.04 -0.74
C ASN A 171 -5.69 14.71 0.32
N VAL A 172 -5.30 15.97 0.10
CA VAL A 172 -4.38 16.79 0.93
C VAL A 172 -2.94 16.28 0.92
N SER A 173 -2.68 15.03 1.36
CA SER A 173 -1.33 14.45 1.43
C SER A 173 -0.63 14.46 0.06
N PRO A 174 0.63 14.90 -0.06
CA PRO A 174 1.29 15.03 -1.35
C PRO A 174 1.68 13.68 -1.96
N ILE A 175 1.61 13.60 -3.29
CA ILE A 175 2.23 12.53 -4.11
C ILE A 175 3.08 13.22 -5.18
N VAL A 176 4.28 12.70 -5.40
CA VAL A 176 5.16 13.11 -6.49
C VAL A 176 5.37 11.91 -7.39
N CYS A 177 5.23 12.09 -8.69
CA CYS A 177 5.51 11.08 -9.69
C CYS A 177 6.63 11.59 -10.61
N CYS A 178 7.57 10.72 -10.92
CA CYS A 178 8.60 11.00 -11.90
C CYS A 178 8.77 9.85 -12.89
N LYS A 179 9.21 10.19 -14.10
CA LYS A 179 9.53 9.25 -15.16
C LYS A 179 11.01 9.34 -15.52
N SER A 180 11.65 8.21 -15.66
CA SER A 180 13.04 8.11 -16.15
C SER A 180 13.09 7.17 -17.36
N GLU A 181 14.28 7.05 -17.98
CA GLU A 181 14.51 6.09 -19.06
C GLU A 181 14.36 4.63 -18.62
N LYS A 182 14.53 4.36 -17.32
CA LYS A 182 14.47 3.01 -16.72
C LYS A 182 13.09 2.63 -16.21
N GLY A 183 12.18 3.59 -16.04
CA GLY A 183 10.86 3.34 -15.46
C GLY A 183 10.28 4.58 -14.77
N SER A 184 9.21 4.37 -14.01
CA SER A 184 8.52 5.44 -13.25
C SER A 184 8.59 5.18 -11.74
N LEU A 185 8.67 6.27 -10.95
CA LEU A 185 8.64 6.30 -9.50
C LEU A 185 7.49 7.17 -9.01
#